data_e4782643bffdd7d162cb183eaea37f3f
#
_entry.id   e4782643bffdd7d162cb183eaea37f3f
#
_cell.length_a   1.000
_cell.length_b   1.000
_cell.length_c   1.000
_cell.angle_alpha   90.00
_cell.angle_beta   90.00
_cell.angle_gamma   90.00
#
_symmetry.space_group_name_H-M   'P 1'
#
loop_
_entity.id
_entity.type
_entity.pdbx_description
1 polymer ?
#
loop_
_entity_poly.entity_id
_entity_poly.type
_entity_poly.pdbx_seq_one_letter_code
_entity_poly.pdbx_strand_id
1 'polypeptide(L)'
;MSRHLNPSQDDPFIEIGRLISKEAYEREKKEVRVENIVIDLLKSSEGEVVVGEVKKSSKYEKSAKMQLCYYLMKLKTLGILAKGVLLFPKEKKRIEVTLTPQIEEELKNAIAEIKAISEKETPPPAKKVKFCSKCGYKEFCWA
;
A
#
# COMPACT_ATOMS: atom_id res chain seq x y z
N MET A 1 2.71 3.16 23.69
CA MET A 1 2.83 4.52 23.18
C MET A 1 2.35 4.60 21.74
N SER A 2 1.29 5.33 21.57
CA SER A 2 0.79 6.00 20.38
C SER A 2 0.78 5.23 19.04
N ARG A 3 0.08 4.12 19.01
CA ARG A 3 -0.31 3.45 17.75
C ARG A 3 -1.40 4.23 16.97
N HIS A 4 -1.75 5.46 17.42
CA HIS A 4 -2.84 6.28 16.87
C HIS A 4 -2.39 7.67 16.39
N LEU A 5 -1.08 7.93 16.26
CA LEU A 5 -0.60 9.16 15.64
C LEU A 5 -0.76 9.04 14.12
N ASN A 6 -1.89 9.51 13.62
CA ASN A 6 -2.07 9.67 12.19
C ASN A 6 -1.24 10.87 11.71
N PRO A 7 -0.55 10.77 10.57
CA PRO A 7 0.07 11.94 9.95
C PRO A 7 -1.01 12.98 9.64
N SER A 8 -0.61 14.23 9.48
CA SER A 8 -1.55 15.30 9.09
C SER A 8 -2.37 14.87 7.89
N GLN A 9 -3.68 14.78 8.07
CA GLN A 9 -4.61 14.37 7.01
C GLN A 9 -4.84 15.49 5.99
N ASP A 10 -4.37 16.70 6.32
CA ASP A 10 -4.48 17.91 5.49
C ASP A 10 -3.27 18.07 4.55
N ASP A 11 -2.40 17.05 4.45
CA ASP A 11 -1.30 17.06 3.49
C ASP A 11 -1.85 17.05 2.05
N PRO A 12 -1.59 18.10 1.23
CA PRO A 12 -2.12 18.20 -0.13
C PRO A 12 -1.74 17.03 -1.04
N PHE A 13 -0.62 16.37 -0.77
CA PHE A 13 -0.19 15.20 -1.55
C PHE A 13 -1.02 13.96 -1.22
N ILE A 14 -1.47 13.82 0.03
CA ILE A 14 -2.39 12.72 0.44
C ILE A 14 -3.75 12.97 -0.21
N GLU A 15 -4.25 14.20 -0.17
CA GLU A 15 -5.53 14.56 -0.77
C GLU A 15 -5.53 14.36 -2.29
N ILE A 16 -4.51 14.80 -3.00
CA ILE A 16 -4.35 14.56 -4.45
C ILE A 16 -4.30 13.07 -4.76
N GLY A 17 -3.62 12.26 -3.94
CA GLY A 17 -3.60 10.81 -4.08
C GLY A 17 -5.00 10.20 -3.99
N ARG A 18 -5.81 10.65 -3.02
CA ARG A 18 -7.21 10.21 -2.84
C ARG A 18 -8.09 10.60 -4.03
N LEU A 19 -7.99 11.85 -4.51
CA LEU A 19 -8.75 12.34 -5.67
C LEU A 19 -8.41 11.55 -6.94
N ILE A 20 -7.14 11.31 -7.22
CA ILE A 20 -6.72 10.53 -8.39
C ILE A 20 -7.26 9.10 -8.32
N SER A 21 -7.21 8.47 -7.15
CA SER A 21 -7.78 7.14 -6.95
C SER A 21 -9.29 7.12 -7.24
N LYS A 22 -10.00 8.13 -6.74
CA LYS A 22 -11.45 8.24 -6.91
C LYS A 22 -11.87 8.45 -8.36
N GLU A 23 -11.27 9.41 -9.05
CA GLU A 23 -11.67 9.80 -10.41
C GLU A 23 -11.32 8.75 -11.48
N ALA A 24 -10.17 8.07 -11.33
CA ALA A 24 -9.67 7.17 -12.36
C ALA A 24 -10.44 5.83 -12.46
N TYR A 25 -11.11 5.40 -11.39
CA TYR A 25 -11.63 4.02 -11.29
C TYR A 25 -13.01 3.88 -10.62
N GLU A 26 -13.79 4.96 -10.48
CA GLU A 26 -15.13 4.91 -9.85
C GLU A 26 -16.11 3.92 -10.50
N ARG A 27 -15.93 3.60 -11.76
CA ARG A 27 -16.89 2.78 -12.53
C ARG A 27 -16.72 1.26 -12.36
N GLU A 28 -15.54 0.79 -11.94
CA GLU A 28 -15.22 -0.64 -11.87
C GLU A 28 -14.73 -1.09 -10.47
N LYS A 29 -14.65 -0.15 -9.54
CA LYS A 29 -14.08 -0.35 -8.22
C LYS A 29 -15.13 -0.82 -7.23
N LYS A 30 -14.86 -1.96 -6.58
CA LYS A 30 -15.57 -2.40 -5.38
C LYS A 30 -14.60 -2.49 -4.22
N GLU A 31 -14.75 -1.65 -3.22
CA GLU A 31 -14.01 -1.80 -1.96
C GLU A 31 -14.52 -3.02 -1.20
N VAL A 32 -13.62 -3.90 -0.83
CA VAL A 32 -13.92 -5.06 0.01
C VAL A 32 -13.04 -5.00 1.25
N ARG A 33 -13.68 -5.07 2.40
CA ARG A 33 -12.96 -5.18 3.66
C ARG A 33 -12.66 -6.64 3.96
N VAL A 34 -11.38 -6.94 4.12
CA VAL A 34 -10.88 -8.27 4.48
C VAL A 34 -10.14 -8.12 5.80
N GLU A 35 -10.71 -8.62 6.89
CA GLU A 35 -10.21 -8.40 8.25
C GLU A 35 -10.05 -6.89 8.55
N ASN A 36 -8.81 -6.43 8.72
CA ASN A 36 -8.44 -5.03 8.98
C ASN A 36 -7.90 -4.29 7.74
N ILE A 37 -8.09 -4.86 6.54
CA ILE A 37 -7.57 -4.32 5.28
C ILE A 37 -8.76 -3.93 4.40
N VAL A 38 -8.63 -2.80 3.72
CA VAL A 38 -9.53 -2.39 2.64
C VAL A 38 -8.81 -2.62 1.32
N ILE A 39 -9.40 -3.43 0.46
CA ILE A 39 -8.83 -3.83 -0.82
C ILE A 39 -9.72 -3.32 -1.94
N ASP A 40 -9.13 -2.70 -2.94
CA ASP A 40 -9.81 -2.33 -4.16
C ASP A 40 -9.89 -3.54 -5.09
N LEU A 41 -11.08 -4.10 -5.26
CA LEU A 41 -11.31 -5.17 -6.21
C LEU A 41 -11.72 -4.61 -7.57
N LEU A 42 -11.00 -5.02 -8.60
CA LEU A 42 -11.37 -4.85 -9.99
C LEU A 42 -11.91 -6.20 -10.50
N LYS A 43 -13.11 -6.23 -11.02
CA LYS A 43 -13.61 -7.44 -11.69
C LYS A 43 -12.97 -7.56 -13.07
N SER A 44 -12.37 -8.71 -13.36
CA SER A 44 -12.05 -9.09 -14.73
C SER A 44 -13.31 -9.53 -15.46
N SER A 45 -13.36 -9.30 -16.77
CA SER A 45 -14.40 -9.80 -17.66
C SER A 45 -14.51 -11.34 -17.69
N GLU A 46 -13.46 -12.03 -17.27
CA GLU A 46 -13.36 -13.49 -17.26
C GLU A 46 -13.69 -14.12 -15.89
N GLY A 47 -14.20 -13.33 -14.92
CA GLY A 47 -14.55 -13.84 -13.59
C GLY A 47 -13.36 -14.01 -12.65
N GLU A 48 -12.14 -13.66 -13.06
CA GLU A 48 -10.98 -13.67 -12.19
C GLU A 48 -11.05 -12.51 -11.19
N VAL A 49 -10.56 -12.73 -9.96
CA VAL A 49 -10.42 -11.69 -8.97
C VAL A 49 -9.14 -10.91 -9.27
N VAL A 50 -9.28 -9.62 -9.49
CA VAL A 50 -8.15 -8.71 -9.70
C VAL A 50 -8.14 -7.66 -8.59
N VAL A 51 -7.02 -7.54 -7.91
CA VAL A 51 -6.78 -6.49 -6.92
C VAL A 51 -6.04 -5.35 -7.58
N GLY A 52 -6.63 -4.15 -7.52
CA GLY A 52 -6.02 -2.93 -8.01
C GLY A 52 -5.38 -2.12 -6.90
N GLU A 53 -4.23 -1.52 -7.16
CA GLU A 53 -3.63 -0.51 -6.32
C GLU A 53 -3.29 0.71 -7.17
N VAL A 54 -3.88 1.85 -6.85
CA VAL A 54 -3.70 3.10 -7.59
C VAL A 54 -2.71 4.00 -6.88
N LYS A 55 -1.69 4.43 -7.57
CA LYS A 55 -0.66 5.33 -7.06
C LYS A 55 -0.51 6.58 -7.94
N LYS A 56 -0.20 7.70 -7.31
CA LYS A 56 0.03 8.98 -8.00
C LYS A 56 1.25 8.94 -8.92
N SER A 57 2.28 8.19 -8.54
CA SER A 57 3.57 8.14 -9.23
C SER A 57 4.24 6.78 -9.05
N SER A 58 4.98 6.34 -10.05
CA SER A 58 5.82 5.13 -10.01
C SER A 58 7.09 5.27 -9.19
N LYS A 59 7.35 6.46 -8.62
CA LYS A 59 8.55 6.74 -7.82
C LYS A 59 8.77 5.76 -6.65
N TYR A 60 7.67 5.24 -6.08
CA TYR A 60 7.67 4.26 -4.99
C TYR A 60 7.06 2.92 -5.42
N GLU A 61 7.30 2.53 -6.66
CA GLU A 61 6.76 1.30 -7.26
C GLU A 61 7.06 0.06 -6.43
N LYS A 62 8.28 -0.06 -5.89
CA LYS A 62 8.66 -1.20 -5.04
C LYS A 62 7.76 -1.32 -3.81
N SER A 63 7.54 -0.23 -3.10
CA SER A 63 6.66 -0.23 -1.90
C SER A 63 5.21 -0.53 -2.27
N ALA A 64 4.71 0.04 -3.37
CA ALA A 64 3.37 -0.22 -3.87
C ALA A 64 3.20 -1.70 -4.28
N LYS A 65 4.21 -2.30 -4.92
CA LYS A 65 4.23 -3.71 -5.26
C LYS A 65 4.18 -4.59 -4.02
N MET A 66 4.97 -4.29 -2.99
CA MET A 66 4.96 -5.04 -1.72
C MET A 66 3.61 -4.94 -1.00
N GLN A 67 3.01 -3.75 -0.98
CA GLN A 67 1.67 -3.54 -0.43
C GLN A 67 0.63 -4.41 -1.15
N LEU A 68 0.63 -4.40 -2.49
CA LEU A 68 -0.27 -5.20 -3.30
C LEU A 68 -0.04 -6.70 -3.08
N CYS A 69 1.21 -7.15 -3.04
CA CYS A 69 1.55 -8.55 -2.75
C CYS A 69 1.09 -8.98 -1.35
N TYR A 70 1.12 -8.09 -0.36
CA TYR A 70 0.56 -8.35 0.96
C TYR A 70 -0.95 -8.61 0.89
N TYR A 71 -1.70 -7.83 0.11
CA TYR A 71 -3.13 -8.06 -0.10
C TYR A 71 -3.38 -9.41 -0.79
N LEU A 72 -2.60 -9.74 -1.82
CA LEU A 72 -2.70 -11.04 -2.51
C LEU A 72 -2.42 -12.21 -1.57
N MET A 73 -1.41 -12.06 -0.69
CA MET A 73 -1.08 -13.07 0.32
C MET A 73 -2.24 -13.26 1.31
N LYS A 74 -2.86 -12.17 1.77
CA LYS A 74 -4.03 -12.25 2.66
C LYS A 74 -5.22 -12.92 1.98
N LEU A 75 -5.53 -12.60 0.74
CA LEU A 75 -6.58 -13.26 -0.03
C LEU A 75 -6.30 -14.75 -0.21
N LYS A 76 -5.04 -15.10 -0.51
CA LYS A 76 -4.61 -16.50 -0.62
C LYS A 76 -4.84 -17.29 0.67
N THR A 77 -4.62 -16.71 1.86
CA THR A 77 -4.92 -17.38 3.15
C THR A 77 -6.42 -17.65 3.34
N LEU A 78 -7.28 -16.90 2.67
CA LEU A 78 -8.74 -17.10 2.65
C LEU A 78 -9.21 -18.01 1.50
N GLY A 79 -8.28 -18.65 0.77
CA GLY A 79 -8.59 -19.51 -0.36
C GLY A 79 -8.93 -18.77 -1.66
N ILE A 80 -8.72 -17.46 -1.71
CA ILE A 80 -9.00 -16.62 -2.88
C ILE A 80 -7.71 -16.39 -3.66
N LEU A 81 -7.65 -16.95 -4.89
CA LEU A 81 -6.57 -16.67 -5.82
C LEU A 81 -6.89 -15.40 -6.61
N ALA A 82 -6.02 -14.42 -6.53
CA ALA A 82 -6.19 -13.14 -7.19
C ALA A 82 -4.92 -12.70 -7.93
N LYS A 83 -5.10 -11.93 -9.00
CA LYS A 83 -4.01 -11.22 -9.69
C LYS A 83 -3.94 -9.79 -9.19
N GLY A 84 -2.76 -9.23 -9.15
CA GLY A 84 -2.54 -7.84 -8.75
C GLY A 84 -2.28 -6.94 -9.95
N VAL A 85 -2.73 -5.70 -9.86
CA VAL A 85 -2.45 -4.67 -10.87
C VAL A 85 -2.11 -3.35 -10.18
N LEU A 86 -0.93 -2.82 -10.44
CA LEU A 86 -0.55 -1.46 -10.08
C LEU A 86 -0.94 -0.50 -11.20
N LEU A 87 -1.57 0.60 -10.84
CA LEU A 87 -2.07 1.58 -11.76
C LEU A 87 -1.48 2.96 -11.43
N PHE A 88 -0.86 3.58 -12.42
CA PHE A 88 -0.29 4.92 -12.36
C PHE A 88 -0.97 5.80 -13.42
N PRO A 89 -2.17 6.34 -13.15
CA PRO A 89 -3.00 7.01 -14.16
C PRO A 89 -2.31 8.19 -14.83
N LYS A 90 -1.58 9.01 -14.08
CA LYS A 90 -0.84 10.16 -14.62
C LYS A 90 0.28 9.77 -15.59
N GLU A 91 0.84 8.59 -15.42
CA GLU A 91 1.92 8.05 -16.24
C GLU A 91 1.38 7.11 -17.33
N LYS A 92 0.06 6.89 -17.37
CA LYS A 92 -0.59 5.90 -18.25
C LYS A 92 0.08 4.52 -18.18
N LYS A 93 0.55 4.15 -16.97
CA LYS A 93 1.32 2.93 -16.72
C LYS A 93 0.48 1.93 -15.93
N ARG A 94 0.49 0.69 -16.37
CA ARG A 94 -0.12 -0.47 -15.71
C ARG A 94 0.92 -1.56 -15.54
N ILE A 95 1.00 -2.15 -14.37
CA ILE A 95 1.94 -3.24 -14.05
C ILE A 95 1.17 -4.39 -13.44
N GLU A 96 1.26 -5.55 -14.05
CA GLU A 96 0.74 -6.79 -13.47
C GLU A 96 1.69 -7.30 -12.38
N VAL A 97 1.12 -7.75 -11.28
CA VAL A 97 1.86 -8.23 -10.11
C VAL A 97 1.35 -9.61 -9.73
N THR A 98 2.28 -10.54 -9.67
CA THR A 98 2.00 -11.92 -9.23
C THR A 98 2.72 -12.20 -7.93
N LEU A 99 2.05 -12.86 -7.01
CA LEU A 99 2.63 -13.31 -5.76
C LEU A 99 3.47 -14.58 -6.01
N THR A 100 4.78 -14.43 -5.97
CA THR A 100 5.70 -15.55 -6.09
C THR A 100 6.15 -16.06 -4.71
N PRO A 101 6.65 -17.31 -4.59
CA PRO A 101 7.16 -17.82 -3.32
C PRO A 101 8.28 -16.96 -2.72
N GLN A 102 9.14 -16.38 -3.56
CA GLN A 102 10.20 -15.48 -3.12
C GLN A 102 9.64 -14.19 -2.49
N ILE A 103 8.61 -13.62 -3.12
CA ILE A 103 7.94 -12.42 -2.60
C ILE A 103 7.17 -12.74 -1.31
N GLU A 104 6.57 -13.92 -1.21
CA GLU A 104 5.91 -14.35 0.03
C GLU A 104 6.91 -14.45 1.20
N GLU A 105 8.11 -14.97 0.95
CA GLU A 105 9.16 -15.04 1.96
C GLU A 105 9.67 -13.64 2.34
N GLU A 106 9.91 -12.76 1.37
CA GLU A 106 10.28 -11.36 1.61
C GLU A 106 9.22 -10.64 2.46
N LEU A 107 7.95 -10.87 2.18
CA LEU A 107 6.84 -10.30 2.96
C LEU A 107 6.81 -10.83 4.40
N LYS A 108 6.98 -12.13 4.62
CA LYS A 108 7.02 -12.72 5.95
C LYS A 108 8.14 -12.12 6.78
N ASN A 109 9.33 -11.98 6.19
CA ASN A 109 10.48 -11.37 6.84
C ASN A 109 10.22 -9.90 7.18
N ALA A 110 9.66 -9.12 6.24
CA ALA A 110 9.29 -7.73 6.47
C ALA A 110 8.25 -7.58 7.59
N ILE A 111 7.23 -8.45 7.64
CA ILE A 111 6.23 -8.45 8.70
C ILE A 111 6.86 -8.77 10.07
N ALA A 112 7.78 -9.75 10.12
CA ALA A 112 8.51 -10.09 11.34
C ALA A 112 9.37 -8.92 11.83
N GLU A 113 10.07 -8.23 10.93
CA GLU A 113 10.83 -7.02 11.25
C GLU A 113 9.95 -5.88 11.77
N ILE A 114 8.82 -5.61 11.10
CA ILE A 114 7.85 -4.59 11.53
C ILE A 114 7.36 -4.90 12.95
N LYS A 115 7.01 -6.17 13.22
CA LYS A 115 6.58 -6.60 14.54
C LYS A 115 7.68 -6.39 15.58
N ALA A 116 8.91 -6.81 15.29
CA ALA A 116 10.06 -6.62 16.18
C ALA A 116 10.34 -5.14 16.46
N ILE A 117 10.18 -4.24 15.47
CA ILE A 117 10.33 -2.80 15.65
C ILE A 117 9.19 -2.25 16.52
N SER A 118 7.96 -2.69 16.29
CA SER A 118 6.77 -2.20 17.03
C SER A 118 6.74 -2.63 18.51
N GLU A 119 7.46 -3.69 18.86
CA GLU A 119 7.58 -4.22 20.23
C GLU A 119 8.74 -3.58 21.01
N LYS A 120 9.59 -2.78 20.37
CA LYS A 120 10.69 -2.07 21.06
C LYS A 120 10.14 -0.97 21.96
N GLU A 121 10.75 -0.80 23.14
CA GLU A 121 10.43 0.31 24.05
C GLU A 121 10.75 1.67 23.44
N THR A 122 11.84 1.74 22.66
CA THR A 122 12.27 2.96 21.96
C THR A 122 12.28 2.75 20.46
N PRO A 123 11.75 3.72 19.68
CA PRO A 123 11.78 3.62 18.23
C PRO A 123 13.21 3.68 17.68
N PRO A 124 13.49 3.10 16.51
CA PRO A 124 14.76 3.31 15.84
C PRO A 124 15.03 4.79 15.60
N PRO A 125 16.29 5.24 15.66
CA PRO A 125 16.64 6.65 15.45
C PRO A 125 16.22 7.12 14.06
N ALA A 126 15.60 8.30 13.99
CA ALA A 126 15.21 8.90 12.74
C ALA A 126 16.46 9.32 11.93
N LYS A 127 16.44 9.03 10.62
CA LYS A 127 17.51 9.44 9.69
C LYS A 127 16.97 10.53 8.75
N LYS A 128 17.63 11.69 8.72
CA LYS A 128 17.24 12.78 7.83
C LYS A 128 17.56 12.44 6.38
N VAL A 129 16.57 12.54 5.51
CA VAL A 129 16.68 12.32 4.07
C VAL A 129 16.05 13.48 3.31
N LYS A 130 16.34 13.62 2.02
CA LYS A 130 15.86 14.72 1.17
C LYS A 130 14.33 14.89 1.13
N PHE A 131 13.59 13.84 1.45
CA PHE A 131 12.12 13.88 1.45
C PHE A 131 11.51 14.38 2.77
N CYS A 132 12.29 14.53 3.85
CA CYS A 132 11.81 14.94 5.16
C CYS A 132 11.15 16.33 5.14
N SER A 133 11.59 17.23 4.25
CA SER A 133 11.02 18.58 4.13
C SER A 133 9.55 18.62 3.75
N LYS A 134 9.08 17.57 3.06
CA LYS A 134 7.70 17.42 2.57
C LYS A 134 7.03 16.14 3.11
N CYS A 135 7.51 15.63 4.23
CA CYS A 135 7.00 14.42 4.84
C CYS A 135 5.90 14.76 5.85
N GLY A 136 4.74 14.10 5.76
CA GLY A 136 3.64 14.26 6.71
C GLY A 136 3.98 13.84 8.15
N TYR A 137 5.08 13.09 8.34
CA TYR A 137 5.60 12.68 9.65
C TYR A 137 6.74 13.56 10.17
N LYS A 138 7.02 14.68 9.51
CA LYS A 138 8.16 15.54 9.84
C LYS A 138 8.21 15.95 11.31
N GLU A 139 7.07 16.36 11.85
CA GLU A 139 6.95 16.82 13.23
C GLU A 139 7.16 15.70 14.26
N PHE A 140 6.83 14.47 13.92
CA PHE A 140 7.07 13.32 14.79
C PHE A 140 8.55 12.91 14.85
N CYS A 141 9.30 13.17 13.79
CA CYS A 141 10.72 12.82 13.71
C CYS A 141 11.65 13.90 14.26
N TRP A 142 11.22 15.16 14.19
CA TRP A 142 12.10 16.32 14.42
C TRP A 142 11.50 17.41 15.33
N ALA A 143 10.51 17.01 16.14
CA ALA A 143 9.96 17.89 17.18
C ALA A 143 10.97 18.14 18.32
#